data_f95f96fc4c70de3348860c5219cdb6fb
#
_entry.id   f95f96fc4c70de3348860c5219cdb6fb
#
_cell.length_a   1.000
_cell.length_b   1.000
_cell.length_c   1.000
_cell.angle_alpha   90.00
_cell.angle_beta   90.00
_cell.angle_gamma   90.00
#
_symmetry.space_group_name_H-M   'P 1'
#
loop_
_entity.id
_entity.type
_entity.pdbx_description
1 polymer ?
#
loop_
_entity_poly.entity_id
_entity_poly.type
_entity_poly.pdbx_seq_one_letter_code
_entity_poly.pdbx_strand_id
1 'polypeptide(L)'
;LVDVSNSQIEIDGGYEGTNSLCLIEAKSSLSTDFLVRQLYYPFRLWTNKITKPIRPVFLLYSNGTYYLFEYAFEEIGNYNSLKRVQYKKYRIENDVITLQDILEIPKRIPVVKEPQIQFPQADSLERIINLCEIMNSDNKAFNKYGIAKIYSFDERQSDYYANAGVYLGLIQRYKKGSIYNYKLSNLGKQIFKLPLRSRHLRVAELILSHSPFRQTLKSYIDNANIPS
;
A
#
# COMPACT_ATOMS: atom_id res chain seq x y z
N LEU A 1 0.07 -31.99 -18.07
CA LEU A 1 0.98 -30.87 -18.38
C LEU A 1 0.43 -30.19 -19.64
N VAL A 2 0.05 -28.93 -19.55
CA VAL A 2 -0.31 -28.12 -20.71
C VAL A 2 1.00 -27.59 -21.27
N ASP A 3 1.32 -27.94 -22.50
CA ASP A 3 2.46 -27.39 -23.22
C ASP A 3 2.04 -26.04 -23.83
N VAL A 4 2.67 -24.95 -23.40
CA VAL A 4 2.37 -23.61 -23.86
C VAL A 4 3.54 -23.14 -24.71
N SER A 5 3.38 -23.18 -26.00
CA SER A 5 4.33 -22.60 -26.96
C SER A 5 4.01 -21.12 -27.19
N ASN A 6 5.06 -20.29 -27.33
CA ASN A 6 4.98 -18.85 -27.63
C ASN A 6 4.31 -17.95 -26.59
N SER A 7 4.38 -18.29 -25.29
CA SER A 7 3.95 -17.40 -24.23
C SER A 7 5.04 -16.38 -23.88
N GLN A 8 4.66 -15.12 -23.78
CA GLN A 8 5.53 -14.07 -23.26
C GLN A 8 5.58 -14.16 -21.74
N ILE A 9 6.79 -14.13 -21.18
CA ILE A 9 7.03 -14.05 -19.73
C ILE A 9 7.70 -12.71 -19.45
N GLU A 10 7.04 -11.89 -18.65
CA GLU A 10 7.56 -10.60 -18.21
C GLU A 10 8.19 -10.75 -16.82
N ILE A 11 9.24 -9.96 -16.59
CA ILE A 11 9.96 -9.85 -15.32
C ILE A 11 10.21 -8.35 -15.10
N ASP A 12 9.76 -7.80 -13.98
CA ASP A 12 9.97 -6.39 -13.67
C ASP A 12 11.43 -6.08 -13.34
N GLY A 13 12.17 -7.06 -12.81
CA GLY A 13 13.61 -6.95 -12.58
C GLY A 13 14.30 -8.29 -12.47
N GLY A 14 15.53 -8.35 -12.99
CA GLY A 14 16.43 -9.51 -12.88
C GLY A 14 17.81 -9.07 -12.43
N TYR A 15 18.32 -9.70 -11.37
CA TYR A 15 19.64 -9.38 -10.82
C TYR A 15 20.45 -10.66 -10.65
N GLU A 16 21.49 -10.78 -11.47
CA GLU A 16 22.41 -11.89 -11.39
C GLU A 16 23.55 -11.60 -10.41
N GLY A 17 23.62 -12.41 -9.37
CA GLY A 17 24.73 -12.44 -8.42
C GLY A 17 25.70 -13.57 -8.70
N THR A 18 26.76 -13.66 -7.93
CA THR A 18 27.75 -14.74 -8.04
C THR A 18 27.10 -16.11 -7.85
N ASN A 19 26.21 -16.25 -6.88
CA ASN A 19 25.69 -17.55 -6.41
C ASN A 19 24.20 -17.77 -6.73
N SER A 20 23.49 -16.78 -7.28
CA SER A 20 22.05 -16.89 -7.56
C SER A 20 21.59 -15.86 -8.58
N LEU A 21 20.43 -16.12 -9.20
CA LEU A 21 19.69 -15.14 -10.00
C LEU A 21 18.41 -14.75 -9.22
N CYS A 22 18.27 -13.47 -8.91
CA CYS A 22 17.07 -12.90 -8.31
C CYS A 22 16.12 -12.41 -9.40
N LEU A 23 14.86 -12.87 -9.39
CA LEU A 23 13.79 -12.42 -10.27
C LEU A 23 12.76 -11.67 -9.46
N ILE A 24 12.42 -10.43 -9.86
CA ILE A 24 11.54 -9.55 -9.12
C ILE A 24 10.26 -9.31 -9.89
N GLU A 25 9.13 -9.52 -9.22
CA GLU A 25 7.82 -9.01 -9.58
C GLU A 25 7.48 -7.86 -8.65
N ALA A 26 7.19 -6.67 -9.18
CA ALA A 26 6.97 -5.45 -8.40
C ALA A 26 5.53 -4.95 -8.51
N LYS A 27 4.97 -4.48 -7.40
CA LYS A 27 3.65 -3.85 -7.35
C LYS A 27 3.68 -2.57 -6.50
N SER A 28 2.91 -1.58 -6.92
CA SER A 28 2.67 -0.35 -6.16
C SER A 28 1.41 -0.40 -5.30
N SER A 29 0.63 -1.48 -5.36
CA SER A 29 -0.58 -1.66 -4.56
C SER A 29 -0.34 -2.59 -3.38
N LEU A 30 -0.83 -2.20 -2.19
CA LEU A 30 -0.82 -3.04 -0.98
C LEU A 30 -1.96 -4.08 -1.06
N SER A 31 -1.94 -4.90 -2.11
CA SER A 31 -2.87 -6.02 -2.25
C SER A 31 -2.61 -7.08 -1.17
N THR A 32 -3.68 -7.71 -0.70
CA THR A 32 -3.59 -8.85 0.24
C THR A 32 -3.18 -10.13 -0.47
N ASP A 33 -3.33 -10.17 -1.79
CA ASP A 33 -3.04 -11.33 -2.61
C ASP A 33 -2.25 -10.93 -3.86
N PHE A 34 -1.50 -11.87 -4.40
CA PHE A 34 -0.79 -11.71 -5.66
C PHE A 34 -0.92 -12.98 -6.49
N LEU A 35 -0.78 -12.82 -7.81
CA LEU A 35 -0.85 -13.96 -8.71
C LEU A 35 0.44 -14.77 -8.65
N VAL A 36 0.44 -15.90 -7.96
CA VAL A 36 1.57 -16.83 -7.81
C VAL A 36 2.24 -17.14 -9.16
N ARG A 37 1.46 -17.24 -10.23
CA ARG A 37 1.96 -17.48 -11.59
C ARG A 37 2.96 -16.42 -12.08
N GLN A 38 2.88 -15.17 -11.59
CA GLN A 38 3.81 -14.10 -11.97
C GLN A 38 5.22 -14.34 -11.43
N LEU A 39 5.34 -15.05 -10.30
CA LEU A 39 6.63 -15.53 -9.81
C LEU A 39 6.99 -16.90 -10.37
N TYR A 40 5.99 -17.79 -10.55
CA TYR A 40 6.22 -19.18 -10.91
C TYR A 40 6.75 -19.36 -12.33
N TYR A 41 6.13 -18.71 -13.34
CA TYR A 41 6.55 -18.90 -14.73
C TYR A 41 7.96 -18.38 -15.01
N PRO A 42 8.37 -17.19 -14.53
CA PRO A 42 9.77 -16.77 -14.61
C PRO A 42 10.72 -17.73 -13.89
N PHE A 43 10.36 -18.15 -12.65
CA PHE A 43 11.15 -19.13 -11.89
C PHE A 43 11.37 -20.41 -12.68
N ARG A 44 10.31 -21.04 -13.18
CA ARG A 44 10.38 -22.28 -13.95
C ARG A 44 11.20 -22.14 -15.23
N LEU A 45 11.01 -21.03 -15.96
CA LEU A 45 11.75 -20.76 -17.19
C LEU A 45 13.26 -20.69 -16.94
N TRP A 46 13.66 -19.91 -15.94
CA TRP A 46 15.07 -19.68 -15.66
C TRP A 46 15.75 -20.86 -14.97
N THR A 47 15.05 -21.61 -14.14
CA THR A 47 15.57 -22.87 -13.54
C THR A 47 15.97 -23.88 -14.64
N ASN A 48 15.28 -23.87 -15.78
CA ASN A 48 15.63 -24.75 -16.90
C ASN A 48 16.75 -24.19 -17.80
N LYS A 49 17.12 -22.92 -17.64
CA LYS A 49 18.13 -22.27 -18.52
C LYS A 49 19.49 -22.11 -17.87
N ILE A 50 19.57 -22.04 -16.56
CA ILE A 50 20.82 -21.81 -15.83
C ILE A 50 20.94 -22.76 -14.64
N THR A 51 22.17 -22.96 -14.19
CA THR A 51 22.47 -23.85 -13.05
C THR A 51 22.45 -23.14 -11.71
N LYS A 52 22.45 -21.78 -11.70
CA LYS A 52 22.37 -21.00 -10.47
C LYS A 52 20.98 -21.11 -9.83
N PRO A 53 20.87 -21.17 -8.51
CA PRO A 53 19.59 -21.08 -7.80
C PRO A 53 18.82 -19.80 -8.19
N ILE A 54 17.54 -19.96 -8.47
CA ILE A 54 16.62 -18.85 -8.75
C ILE A 54 15.95 -18.41 -7.44
N ARG A 55 15.95 -17.11 -7.19
CA ARG A 55 15.34 -16.48 -6.02
C ARG A 55 14.17 -15.60 -6.47
N PRO A 56 12.93 -16.06 -6.47
CA PRO A 56 11.75 -15.26 -6.76
C PRO A 56 11.50 -14.27 -5.61
N VAL A 57 11.39 -12.99 -5.95
CA VAL A 57 11.13 -11.91 -4.99
C VAL A 57 9.89 -11.14 -5.43
N PHE A 58 8.94 -10.99 -4.53
CA PHE A 58 7.82 -10.09 -4.69
C PHE A 58 8.13 -8.79 -3.96
N LEU A 59 8.12 -7.68 -4.68
CA LEU A 59 8.41 -6.34 -4.20
C LEU A 59 7.14 -5.51 -4.16
N LEU A 60 6.81 -4.95 -3.00
CA LEU A 60 5.81 -3.91 -2.86
C LEU A 60 6.48 -2.59 -2.53
N TYR A 61 6.02 -1.51 -3.14
CA TYR A 61 6.40 -0.16 -2.77
C TYR A 61 5.17 0.67 -2.45
N SER A 62 5.15 1.26 -1.27
CA SER A 62 4.14 2.23 -0.87
C SER A 62 4.66 3.13 0.24
N ASN A 63 4.27 4.40 0.20
CA ASN A 63 4.51 5.38 1.24
C ASN A 63 5.98 5.44 1.70
N GLY A 64 6.92 5.45 0.73
CA GLY A 64 8.36 5.50 0.98
C GLY A 64 8.97 4.21 1.51
N THR A 65 8.20 3.12 1.54
CA THR A 65 8.63 1.84 2.11
C THR A 65 8.64 0.75 1.04
N TYR A 66 9.73 0.01 0.98
CA TYR A 66 9.92 -1.18 0.16
C TYR A 66 9.72 -2.42 1.02
N TYR A 67 8.83 -3.30 0.59
CA TYR A 67 8.53 -4.59 1.22
C TYR A 67 8.99 -5.69 0.27
N LEU A 68 10.00 -6.46 0.65
CA LEU A 68 10.55 -7.54 -0.15
C LEU A 68 10.19 -8.87 0.49
N PHE A 69 9.50 -9.71 -0.28
CA PHE A 69 9.13 -11.05 0.10
C PHE A 69 9.87 -12.02 -0.81
N GLU A 70 10.81 -12.77 -0.28
CA GLU A 70 11.48 -13.85 -0.99
C GLU A 70 10.69 -15.14 -0.82
N TYR A 71 10.49 -15.81 -1.95
CA TYR A 71 9.78 -17.08 -2.01
C TYR A 71 10.68 -18.18 -2.56
N ALA A 72 10.30 -19.42 -2.31
CA ALA A 72 10.81 -20.62 -2.96
C ALA A 72 9.64 -21.47 -3.43
N PHE A 73 9.85 -22.24 -4.49
CA PHE A 73 8.98 -23.33 -4.88
C PHE A 73 9.64 -24.64 -4.47
N GLU A 74 9.04 -25.37 -3.53
CA GLU A 74 9.57 -26.64 -3.02
C GLU A 74 9.57 -27.72 -4.11
N GLU A 75 8.63 -27.63 -5.06
CA GLU A 75 8.51 -28.54 -6.19
C GLU A 75 8.46 -27.72 -7.49
N ILE A 76 9.45 -27.92 -8.36
CA ILE A 76 9.58 -27.17 -9.64
C ILE A 76 8.34 -27.31 -10.54
N GLY A 77 7.65 -28.45 -10.49
CA GLY A 77 6.46 -28.73 -11.30
C GLY A 77 5.14 -28.24 -10.71
N ASN A 78 5.16 -27.71 -9.49
CA ASN A 78 3.95 -27.40 -8.72
C ASN A 78 3.94 -25.92 -8.28
N TYR A 79 3.13 -25.10 -8.91
CA TYR A 79 3.01 -23.68 -8.55
C TYR A 79 2.38 -23.44 -7.15
N ASN A 80 1.68 -24.44 -6.60
CA ASN A 80 1.10 -24.37 -5.25
C ASN A 80 2.14 -24.69 -4.15
N SER A 81 3.35 -25.12 -4.53
CA SER A 81 4.44 -25.39 -3.58
C SER A 81 5.15 -24.10 -3.10
N LEU A 82 4.59 -22.93 -3.36
CA LEU A 82 5.12 -21.64 -2.97
C LEU A 82 5.23 -21.51 -1.46
N LYS A 83 6.45 -21.20 -0.96
CA LYS A 83 6.71 -20.94 0.43
C LYS A 83 7.50 -19.65 0.61
N ARG A 84 7.09 -18.82 1.57
CA ARG A 84 7.86 -17.62 1.90
C ARG A 84 9.10 -17.99 2.68
N VAL A 85 10.27 -17.61 2.16
CA VAL A 85 11.59 -17.87 2.76
C VAL A 85 11.93 -16.77 3.76
N GLN A 86 11.81 -15.51 3.33
CA GLN A 86 12.10 -14.37 4.19
C GLN A 86 11.28 -13.13 3.77
N TYR A 87 11.26 -12.16 4.66
CA TYR A 87 10.64 -10.85 4.49
C TYR A 87 11.58 -9.78 5.00
N LYS A 88 11.73 -8.70 4.21
CA LYS A 88 12.50 -7.52 4.61
C LYS A 88 11.74 -6.26 4.26
N LYS A 89 11.91 -5.24 5.10
CA LYS A 89 11.30 -3.93 4.94
C LYS A 89 12.41 -2.89 4.94
N TYR A 90 12.44 -2.04 3.91
CA TYR A 90 13.44 -0.98 3.79
C TYR A 90 12.74 0.36 3.60
N ARG A 91 13.33 1.39 4.21
CA ARG A 91 12.99 2.79 3.98
C ARG A 91 14.27 3.53 3.62
N ILE A 92 14.26 4.28 2.52
CA ILE A 92 15.45 4.99 2.03
C ILE A 92 15.63 6.32 2.77
N GLU A 93 14.52 6.97 3.18
CA GLU A 93 14.56 8.22 3.91
C GLU A 93 14.54 7.97 5.43
N ASN A 94 15.50 8.59 6.15
CA ASN A 94 15.59 8.54 7.62
C ASN A 94 14.77 9.66 8.29
N ASP A 95 13.58 9.91 7.76
CA ASP A 95 12.69 10.94 8.32
C ASP A 95 11.93 10.40 9.54
N VAL A 96 12.59 10.40 10.68
CA VAL A 96 11.98 9.97 11.93
C VAL A 96 10.91 10.99 12.35
N ILE A 97 9.68 10.52 12.53
CA ILE A 97 8.63 11.26 13.24
C ILE A 97 8.66 10.81 14.69
N THR A 98 8.89 11.74 15.59
CA THR A 98 8.96 11.48 17.03
C THR A 98 7.58 11.57 17.65
N LEU A 99 7.43 11.00 18.85
CA LEU A 99 6.22 11.19 19.65
C LEU A 99 5.94 12.68 19.90
N GLN A 100 6.98 13.45 20.14
CA GLN A 100 6.87 14.90 20.37
C GLN A 100 6.28 15.62 19.15
N ASP A 101 6.68 15.26 17.91
CA ASP A 101 6.08 15.81 16.69
C ASP A 101 4.55 15.61 16.67
N ILE A 102 4.10 14.43 17.09
CA ILE A 102 2.66 14.09 17.15
C ILE A 102 1.94 14.83 18.28
N LEU A 103 2.55 14.95 19.45
CA LEU A 103 1.96 15.63 20.61
C LEU A 103 1.80 17.15 20.40
N GLU A 104 2.62 17.77 19.57
CA GLU A 104 2.50 19.19 19.23
C GLU A 104 1.36 19.48 18.25
N ILE A 105 0.91 18.48 17.47
CA ILE A 105 -0.15 18.69 16.48
C ILE A 105 -1.45 19.21 17.12
N PRO A 106 -2.04 18.59 18.15
CA PRO A 106 -3.28 19.06 18.75
C PRO A 106 -3.22 20.49 19.34
N LYS A 107 -2.01 20.98 19.67
CA LYS A 107 -1.83 22.32 20.21
C LYS A 107 -1.94 23.42 19.14
N ARG A 108 -1.58 23.11 17.90
CA ARG A 108 -1.50 24.09 16.80
C ARG A 108 -2.62 24.03 15.79
N ILE A 109 -3.42 22.96 15.76
CA ILE A 109 -4.52 22.81 14.81
C ILE A 109 -5.89 22.87 15.53
N PRO A 110 -6.91 23.53 14.95
CA PRO A 110 -8.27 23.51 15.50
C PRO A 110 -8.94 22.14 15.30
N VAL A 111 -9.97 21.87 16.09
CA VAL A 111 -10.92 20.79 15.79
C VAL A 111 -11.84 21.25 14.67
N VAL A 112 -12.03 20.42 13.66
CA VAL A 112 -12.94 20.68 12.55
C VAL A 112 -14.32 20.06 12.85
N LYS A 113 -15.34 20.59 12.18
CA LYS A 113 -16.67 19.97 12.19
C LYS A 113 -16.59 18.62 11.45
N GLU A 114 -17.17 17.59 12.05
CA GLU A 114 -17.22 16.27 11.43
C GLU A 114 -17.95 16.33 10.07
N PRO A 115 -17.37 15.71 9.02
CA PRO A 115 -17.99 15.72 7.71
C PRO A 115 -19.26 14.87 7.68
N GLN A 116 -20.20 15.22 6.82
CA GLN A 116 -21.43 14.44 6.62
C GLN A 116 -21.17 13.19 5.76
N ILE A 117 -20.30 12.33 6.24
CA ILE A 117 -19.98 11.02 5.66
C ILE A 117 -19.81 10.03 6.81
N GLN A 118 -20.01 8.76 6.51
CA GLN A 118 -19.81 7.70 7.49
C GLN A 118 -18.42 7.77 8.12
N PHE A 119 -18.36 7.59 9.45
CA PHE A 119 -17.10 7.48 10.18
C PHE A 119 -16.24 6.35 9.57
N PRO A 120 -14.92 6.53 9.46
CA PRO A 120 -14.04 5.55 8.84
C PRO A 120 -14.17 4.14 9.45
N GLN A 121 -14.38 3.15 8.59
CA GLN A 121 -14.41 1.72 8.96
C GLN A 121 -13.20 0.98 8.36
N ALA A 122 -12.31 1.71 7.70
CA ALA A 122 -11.06 1.15 7.18
C ALA A 122 -10.12 0.81 8.35
N ASP A 123 -9.54 -0.37 8.31
CA ASP A 123 -8.66 -0.92 9.34
C ASP A 123 -7.17 -0.63 9.10
N SER A 124 -6.81 -0.03 7.94
CA SER A 124 -5.45 0.26 7.56
C SER A 124 -5.28 1.66 6.98
N LEU A 125 -4.63 2.55 7.73
CA LEU A 125 -4.23 3.87 7.23
C LEU A 125 -3.24 3.74 6.06
N GLU A 126 -2.35 2.77 6.10
CA GLU A 126 -1.38 2.51 5.03
C GLU A 126 -2.09 2.27 3.69
N ARG A 127 -3.21 1.55 3.68
CA ARG A 127 -4.02 1.33 2.47
C ARG A 127 -4.73 2.59 1.99
N ILE A 128 -5.22 3.43 2.90
CA ILE A 128 -5.83 4.71 2.53
C ILE A 128 -4.80 5.58 1.81
N ILE A 129 -3.57 5.67 2.36
CA ILE A 129 -2.47 6.43 1.77
C ILE A 129 -2.06 5.81 0.43
N ASN A 130 -1.92 4.50 0.35
CA ASN A 130 -1.60 3.79 -0.90
C ASN A 130 -2.65 4.04 -1.99
N LEU A 131 -3.94 4.03 -1.65
CA LEU A 131 -5.00 4.38 -2.60
C LEU A 131 -4.84 5.81 -3.13
N CYS A 132 -4.48 6.75 -2.26
CA CYS A 132 -4.19 8.12 -2.68
C CYS A 132 -2.93 8.19 -3.56
N GLU A 133 -1.89 7.42 -3.30
CA GLU A 133 -0.68 7.33 -4.15
C GLU A 133 -1.03 6.83 -5.55
N ILE A 134 -1.83 5.77 -5.66
CA ILE A 134 -2.28 5.22 -6.94
C ILE A 134 -3.14 6.25 -7.69
N MET A 135 -4.07 6.92 -7.02
CA MET A 135 -4.86 7.98 -7.63
C MET A 135 -4.01 9.16 -8.12
N ASN A 136 -2.92 9.48 -7.40
CA ASN A 136 -1.99 10.54 -7.76
C ASN A 136 -1.12 10.15 -8.97
N SER A 137 -0.57 8.93 -8.95
CA SER A 137 0.29 8.39 -10.01
C SER A 137 -0.46 8.24 -11.33
N ASP A 138 -1.64 7.65 -11.29
CA ASP A 138 -2.45 7.40 -12.48
C ASP A 138 -3.19 8.66 -12.95
N ASN A 139 -3.30 9.68 -12.10
CA ASN A 139 -4.14 10.87 -12.30
C ASN A 139 -5.57 10.53 -12.76
N LYS A 140 -6.11 9.45 -12.19
CA LYS A 140 -7.42 8.89 -12.56
C LYS A 140 -8.39 8.87 -11.39
N ALA A 141 -9.67 8.80 -11.73
CA ALA A 141 -10.73 8.47 -10.79
C ALA A 141 -11.03 6.98 -10.87
N PHE A 142 -11.36 6.40 -9.71
CA PHE A 142 -11.75 5.01 -9.58
C PHE A 142 -13.15 4.92 -8.99
N ASN A 143 -13.92 3.93 -9.40
CA ASN A 143 -15.12 3.50 -8.70
C ASN A 143 -14.79 2.30 -7.79
N LYS A 144 -15.77 1.84 -7.02
CA LYS A 144 -15.57 0.69 -6.10
C LYS A 144 -15.04 -0.57 -6.81
N TYR A 145 -15.46 -0.83 -8.05
CA TYR A 145 -15.00 -1.98 -8.83
C TYR A 145 -13.52 -1.87 -9.22
N GLY A 146 -13.10 -0.66 -9.62
CA GLY A 146 -11.71 -0.39 -9.94
C GLY A 146 -10.80 -0.53 -8.71
N ILE A 147 -11.24 -0.04 -7.54
CA ILE A 147 -10.50 -0.18 -6.28
C ILE A 147 -10.44 -1.65 -5.85
N ALA A 148 -11.55 -2.38 -5.93
CA ALA A 148 -11.61 -3.81 -5.63
C ALA A 148 -10.59 -4.61 -6.47
N LYS A 149 -10.51 -4.29 -7.77
CA LYS A 149 -9.56 -4.93 -8.68
C LYS A 149 -8.08 -4.64 -8.31
N ILE A 150 -7.78 -3.41 -7.87
CA ILE A 150 -6.40 -3.03 -7.47
C ILE A 150 -5.93 -3.84 -6.27
N TYR A 151 -6.82 -4.05 -5.28
CA TYR A 151 -6.45 -4.66 -4.01
C TYR A 151 -6.85 -6.15 -3.90
N SER A 152 -7.55 -6.69 -4.90
CA SER A 152 -8.06 -8.06 -4.88
C SER A 152 -8.98 -8.36 -3.69
N PHE A 153 -9.83 -7.38 -3.31
CA PHE A 153 -10.82 -7.53 -2.25
C PHE A 153 -12.26 -7.22 -2.73
N ASP A 154 -13.25 -7.38 -1.87
CA ASP A 154 -14.65 -7.13 -2.23
C ASP A 154 -14.98 -5.64 -2.38
N GLU A 155 -16.08 -5.33 -3.06
CA GLU A 155 -16.52 -3.97 -3.36
C GLU A 155 -16.88 -3.16 -2.11
N ARG A 156 -17.30 -3.81 -1.04
CA ARG A 156 -17.67 -3.18 0.23
C ARG A 156 -16.41 -2.63 0.93
N GLN A 157 -15.33 -3.38 0.91
CA GLN A 157 -14.04 -2.91 1.43
C GLN A 157 -13.54 -1.71 0.63
N SER A 158 -13.75 -1.69 -0.69
CA SER A 158 -13.40 -0.53 -1.53
C SER A 158 -14.04 0.76 -1.04
N ASP A 159 -15.34 0.71 -0.71
CA ASP A 159 -16.07 1.86 -0.20
C ASP A 159 -15.55 2.29 1.18
N TYR A 160 -15.14 1.36 2.05
CA TYR A 160 -14.57 1.70 3.36
C TYR A 160 -13.29 2.52 3.24
N TYR A 161 -12.34 2.08 2.39
CA TYR A 161 -11.07 2.79 2.19
C TYR A 161 -11.27 4.12 1.47
N ALA A 162 -12.09 4.15 0.42
CA ALA A 162 -12.37 5.37 -0.33
C ALA A 162 -13.09 6.41 0.53
N ASN A 163 -14.11 6.02 1.30
CA ASN A 163 -14.84 6.91 2.19
C ASN A 163 -13.98 7.40 3.37
N ALA A 164 -13.06 6.57 3.88
CA ALA A 164 -12.09 7.04 4.87
C ALA A 164 -11.17 8.14 4.31
N GLY A 165 -10.72 7.99 3.06
CA GLY A 165 -9.99 9.06 2.35
C GLY A 165 -10.84 10.33 2.14
N VAL A 166 -12.14 10.18 1.89
CA VAL A 166 -13.08 11.33 1.79
C VAL A 166 -13.27 12.00 3.14
N TYR A 167 -13.42 11.22 4.21
CA TYR A 167 -13.55 11.73 5.57
C TYR A 167 -12.34 12.59 5.98
N LEU A 168 -11.13 12.16 5.62
CA LEU A 168 -9.90 12.91 5.85
C LEU A 168 -9.69 14.08 4.86
N GLY A 169 -10.59 14.26 3.89
CA GLY A 169 -10.45 15.30 2.86
C GLY A 169 -9.40 15.02 1.78
N LEU A 170 -8.72 13.86 1.81
CA LEU A 170 -7.72 13.46 0.81
C LEU A 170 -8.34 13.07 -0.53
N ILE A 171 -9.54 12.51 -0.49
CA ILE A 171 -10.29 12.01 -1.66
C ILE A 171 -11.57 12.83 -1.82
N GLN A 172 -11.94 13.12 -3.05
CA GLN A 172 -13.22 13.70 -3.43
C GLN A 172 -14.11 12.62 -4.04
N ARG A 173 -15.35 12.49 -3.53
CA ARG A 173 -16.39 11.62 -4.06
C ARG A 173 -17.36 12.40 -4.92
N TYR A 174 -17.74 11.85 -6.08
CA TYR A 174 -18.77 12.40 -6.95
C TYR A 174 -19.55 11.29 -7.63
N LYS A 175 -20.77 11.59 -8.08
CA LYS A 175 -21.59 10.65 -8.84
C LYS A 175 -21.34 10.78 -10.34
N LYS A 176 -21.27 9.65 -11.04
CA LYS A 176 -21.35 9.54 -12.49
C LYS A 176 -22.44 8.50 -12.82
N GLY A 177 -23.62 8.97 -13.20
CA GLY A 177 -24.82 8.13 -13.23
C GLY A 177 -25.21 7.67 -11.82
N SER A 178 -25.46 6.38 -11.63
CA SER A 178 -25.78 5.75 -10.33
C SER A 178 -24.56 5.39 -9.49
N ILE A 179 -23.33 5.49 -10.03
CA ILE A 179 -22.11 4.98 -9.41
C ILE A 179 -21.31 6.13 -8.82
N TYR A 180 -20.82 5.93 -7.59
CA TYR A 180 -19.84 6.81 -6.98
C TYR A 180 -18.46 6.58 -7.58
N ASN A 181 -17.77 7.70 -7.84
CA ASN A 181 -16.38 7.74 -8.27
C ASN A 181 -15.57 8.55 -7.28
N TYR A 182 -14.33 8.19 -7.12
CA TYR A 182 -13.38 8.72 -6.17
C TYR A 182 -12.14 9.20 -6.91
N LYS A 183 -11.68 10.39 -6.61
CA LYS A 183 -10.44 10.96 -7.14
C LYS A 183 -9.70 11.71 -6.05
N LEU A 184 -8.42 11.91 -6.21
CA LEU A 184 -7.66 12.73 -5.28
C LEU A 184 -8.23 14.15 -5.24
N SER A 185 -8.45 14.69 -4.04
CA SER A 185 -8.88 16.08 -3.83
C SER A 185 -7.75 17.05 -4.14
N ASN A 186 -8.04 18.36 -4.22
CA ASN A 186 -6.98 19.36 -4.35
C ASN A 186 -6.04 19.34 -3.13
N LEU A 187 -6.57 19.17 -1.92
CA LEU A 187 -5.78 19.00 -0.71
C LEU A 187 -4.91 17.74 -0.79
N GLY A 188 -5.49 16.60 -1.21
CA GLY A 188 -4.74 15.37 -1.43
C GLY A 188 -3.58 15.58 -2.42
N LYS A 189 -3.85 16.21 -3.57
CA LYS A 189 -2.81 16.52 -4.56
C LYS A 189 -1.67 17.39 -4.00
N GLN A 190 -1.98 18.35 -3.14
CA GLN A 190 -0.97 19.19 -2.48
C GLN A 190 -0.13 18.36 -1.50
N ILE A 191 -0.78 17.51 -0.68
CA ILE A 191 -0.11 16.69 0.33
C ILE A 191 0.82 15.66 -0.33
N PHE A 192 0.38 15.03 -1.43
CA PHE A 192 1.20 14.03 -2.12
C PHE A 192 2.36 14.60 -2.94
N LYS A 193 2.48 15.93 -3.04
CA LYS A 193 3.68 16.62 -3.56
C LYS A 193 4.72 16.90 -2.49
N LEU A 194 4.37 16.79 -1.21
CA LEU A 194 5.28 17.04 -0.10
C LEU A 194 6.33 15.93 0.03
N PRO A 195 7.53 16.25 0.56
CA PRO A 195 8.48 15.26 1.04
C PRO A 195 7.81 14.32 2.05
N LEU A 196 8.32 13.10 2.17
CA LEU A 196 7.67 12.01 2.90
C LEU A 196 7.34 12.37 4.35
N ARG A 197 8.30 12.93 5.11
CA ARG A 197 8.07 13.36 6.50
C ARG A 197 6.96 14.40 6.61
N SER A 198 7.01 15.43 5.78
CA SER A 198 6.00 16.49 5.76
C SER A 198 4.62 15.96 5.37
N ARG A 199 4.57 15.01 4.44
CA ARG A 199 3.34 14.30 4.05
C ARG A 199 2.74 13.56 5.24
N HIS A 200 3.54 12.77 5.97
CA HIS A 200 3.08 12.02 7.13
C HIS A 200 2.56 12.94 8.25
N LEU A 201 3.30 14.00 8.55
CA LEU A 201 2.86 14.99 9.54
C LEU A 201 1.56 15.66 9.12
N ARG A 202 1.43 16.02 7.83
CA ARG A 202 0.19 16.63 7.32
C ARG A 202 -0.99 15.66 7.35
N VAL A 203 -0.79 14.37 7.08
CA VAL A 203 -1.83 13.35 7.26
C VAL A 203 -2.19 13.19 8.74
N ALA A 204 -1.22 13.19 9.64
CA ALA A 204 -1.48 13.17 11.09
C ALA A 204 -2.27 14.40 11.55
N GLU A 205 -1.98 15.58 11.01
CA GLU A 205 -2.77 16.80 11.27
C GLU A 205 -4.23 16.63 10.83
N LEU A 206 -4.49 16.06 9.64
CA LEU A 206 -5.85 15.80 9.18
C LEU A 206 -6.59 14.84 10.12
N ILE A 207 -5.95 13.76 10.52
CA ILE A 207 -6.54 12.78 11.45
C ILE A 207 -6.85 13.45 12.79
N LEU A 208 -5.88 14.16 13.38
CA LEU A 208 -6.01 14.78 14.68
C LEU A 208 -6.83 16.09 14.69
N SER A 209 -7.23 16.60 13.52
CA SER A 209 -8.24 17.66 13.45
C SER A 209 -9.63 17.15 13.77
N HIS A 210 -9.90 15.85 13.68
CA HIS A 210 -11.17 15.24 14.05
C HIS A 210 -11.23 14.87 15.53
N SER A 211 -12.30 15.27 16.21
CA SER A 211 -12.48 15.08 17.66
C SER A 211 -12.31 13.63 18.12
N PRO A 212 -12.89 12.61 17.49
CA PRO A 212 -12.76 11.22 17.95
C PRO A 212 -11.31 10.75 18.02
N PHE A 213 -10.50 11.02 16.98
CA PHE A 213 -9.10 10.59 16.96
C PHE A 213 -8.24 11.36 17.96
N ARG A 214 -8.52 12.66 18.13
CA ARG A 214 -7.83 13.48 19.16
C ARG A 214 -8.10 12.98 20.56
N GLN A 215 -9.36 12.64 20.88
CA GLN A 215 -9.74 12.09 22.17
C GLN A 215 -9.10 10.71 22.41
N THR A 216 -9.08 9.85 21.39
CA THR A 216 -8.43 8.55 21.46
C THR A 216 -6.93 8.68 21.73
N LEU A 217 -6.25 9.58 21.02
CA LEU A 217 -4.81 9.85 21.27
C LEU A 217 -4.59 10.32 22.70
N LYS A 218 -5.40 11.28 23.18
CA LYS A 218 -5.31 11.77 24.56
C LYS A 218 -5.50 10.64 25.57
N SER A 219 -6.56 9.86 25.42
CA SER A 219 -6.83 8.71 26.31
C SER A 219 -5.69 7.68 26.28
N TYR A 220 -5.10 7.43 25.11
CA TYR A 220 -3.95 6.53 24.99
C TYR A 220 -2.74 7.06 25.77
N ILE A 221 -2.43 8.35 25.65
CA ILE A 221 -1.31 8.99 26.35
C ILE A 221 -1.52 8.99 27.87
N ASP A 222 -2.74 9.36 28.30
CA ASP A 222 -3.08 9.46 29.72
C ASP A 222 -3.06 8.07 30.42
N ASN A 223 -3.39 6.99 29.70
CA ASN A 223 -3.45 5.63 30.24
C ASN A 223 -2.20 4.77 29.96
N ALA A 224 -1.39 5.15 28.97
CA ALA A 224 -0.14 4.46 28.69
C ALA A 224 0.96 5.05 29.59
N ASN A 225 1.63 4.19 30.38
CA ASN A 225 2.91 4.55 30.98
C ASN A 225 3.94 4.74 29.86
N ILE A 226 3.90 5.89 29.20
CA ILE A 226 4.85 6.23 28.15
C ILE A 226 6.15 6.61 28.89
N PRO A 227 7.26 5.87 28.68
CA PRO A 227 8.53 6.28 29.23
C PRO A 227 8.87 7.69 28.75
N SER A 228 9.23 8.57 29.66
CA SER A 228 9.70 9.93 29.41
C SER A 228 10.98 9.93 28.56
#